data_a76df6bcdb501bfdf4cb2ca73253f2f5
#
_entry.id   a76df6bcdb501bfdf4cb2ca73253f2f5
#
_cell.length_a   1.000
_cell.length_b   1.000
_cell.length_c   1.000
_cell.angle_alpha   90.00
_cell.angle_beta   90.00
_cell.angle_gamma   90.00
#
_symmetry.space_group_name_H-M   'P 1'
#
loop_
_entity.id
_entity.type
_entity.pdbx_description
1 polymer ?
#
loop_
_entity_poly.entity_id
_entity_poly.type
_entity_poly.pdbx_seq_one_letter_code
_entity_poly.pdbx_strand_id
1 'polypeptide(L)'
;MDKRSPFNTIVKSPKIIRVTAAIIESDDKILIAQRKSEDDIFGGIWEFPGGKIENGETAEECMARELMEELEIEVEVGTLITSNKHRYPDGIFELLAYRVQHIYGNFILNDHDEIKWITIDEISNFEFPPANTPIINYLKNSYE
;
A
#
# COMPACT_ATOMS: atom_id res chain seq x y z
N MET A 1 8.91 -25.39 -36.11
CA MET A 1 10.13 -26.03 -35.59
C MET A 1 10.66 -25.26 -34.39
N ASP A 2 11.04 -26.04 -33.42
CA ASP A 2 11.58 -25.45 -32.20
C ASP A 2 12.98 -24.88 -32.44
N LYS A 3 13.15 -23.63 -32.14
CA LYS A 3 14.42 -22.89 -32.33
C LYS A 3 15.13 -22.64 -31.05
N ARG A 4 14.81 -23.36 -30.00
CA ARG A 4 15.44 -23.12 -28.72
C ARG A 4 16.97 -23.31 -28.85
N SER A 5 17.64 -22.44 -28.12
CA SER A 5 19.08 -22.54 -27.93
C SER A 5 19.38 -23.78 -27.09
N PRO A 6 20.69 -24.09 -26.88
CA PRO A 6 21.05 -25.11 -25.92
C PRO A 6 20.42 -24.92 -24.54
N PHE A 7 20.00 -23.70 -24.23
CA PHE A 7 19.30 -23.39 -23.01
C PHE A 7 17.79 -23.49 -23.26
N ASN A 8 17.30 -24.68 -23.37
CA ASN A 8 15.92 -24.94 -23.79
C ASN A 8 14.83 -24.40 -22.88
N THR A 9 15.19 -24.02 -21.67
CA THR A 9 14.21 -23.56 -20.70
C THR A 9 14.15 -22.04 -20.69
N ILE A 10 12.95 -21.51 -20.96
CA ILE A 10 12.69 -20.11 -20.79
C ILE A 10 12.19 -19.90 -19.36
N VAL A 11 12.99 -19.21 -18.57
CA VAL A 11 12.60 -18.89 -17.20
C VAL A 11 11.89 -17.54 -17.23
N LYS A 12 10.62 -17.54 -16.87
CA LYS A 12 9.87 -16.31 -16.78
C LYS A 12 10.34 -15.50 -15.59
N SER A 13 10.49 -14.19 -15.79
CA SER A 13 10.74 -13.28 -14.69
C SER A 13 9.57 -13.34 -13.71
N PRO A 14 9.82 -13.21 -12.41
CA PRO A 14 8.74 -13.14 -11.44
C PRO A 14 7.79 -11.99 -11.78
N LYS A 15 6.51 -12.22 -11.57
CA LYS A 15 5.51 -11.18 -11.75
C LYS A 15 5.73 -10.11 -10.68
N ILE A 16 5.80 -8.86 -11.10
CA ILE A 16 5.90 -7.72 -10.20
C ILE A 16 4.55 -7.03 -10.15
N ILE A 17 4.00 -6.95 -8.96
CA ILE A 17 2.72 -6.27 -8.71
C ILE A 17 3.04 -4.97 -7.98
N ARG A 18 2.72 -3.84 -8.61
CA ARG A 18 2.98 -2.52 -8.03
C ARG A 18 1.75 -2.04 -7.29
N VAL A 19 1.95 -1.62 -6.05
CA VAL A 19 0.86 -1.28 -5.13
C VAL A 19 1.20 0.05 -4.46
N THR A 20 0.22 0.94 -4.38
CA THR A 20 0.38 2.21 -3.66
C THR A 20 -0.01 2.06 -2.20
N ALA A 21 0.64 2.83 -1.35
CA ALA A 21 0.34 2.91 0.08
C ALA A 21 0.29 4.38 0.48
N ALA A 22 -0.85 4.82 1.01
CA ALA A 22 -1.06 6.21 1.37
C ALA A 22 -0.66 6.47 2.81
N ILE A 23 0.25 7.44 2.99
CA ILE A 23 0.60 7.95 4.30
C ILE A 23 -0.18 9.25 4.46
N ILE A 24 -1.38 9.13 5.01
CA ILE A 24 -2.28 10.28 5.24
C ILE A 24 -2.02 10.80 6.64
N GLU A 25 -1.54 12.03 6.74
CA GLU A 25 -1.14 12.62 8.01
C GLU A 25 -2.09 13.75 8.41
N SER A 26 -2.37 13.84 9.70
CA SER A 26 -3.11 14.95 10.31
C SER A 26 -2.75 15.05 11.79
N ASP A 27 -2.31 16.24 12.23
CA ASP A 27 -2.00 16.51 13.64
C ASP A 27 -1.07 15.48 14.27
N ASP A 28 0.06 15.20 13.62
CA ASP A 28 1.06 14.22 14.05
C ASP A 28 0.56 12.77 14.10
N LYS A 29 -0.58 12.51 13.49
CA LYS A 29 -1.14 11.16 13.39
C LYS A 29 -1.19 10.70 11.96
N ILE A 30 -1.17 9.38 11.81
CA ILE A 30 -1.22 8.70 10.52
C ILE A 30 -2.45 7.82 10.49
N LEU A 31 -3.14 7.80 9.35
CA LEU A 31 -4.31 6.95 9.15
C LEU A 31 -3.86 5.53 8.82
N ILE A 32 -4.41 4.57 9.56
CA ILE A 32 -4.29 3.15 9.22
C ILE A 32 -5.68 2.56 9.07
N ALA A 33 -5.79 1.51 8.24
CA ALA A 33 -7.06 0.88 7.92
C ALA A 33 -6.98 -0.61 8.16
N GLN A 34 -8.02 -1.17 8.76
CA GLN A 34 -8.08 -2.59 9.04
C GLN A 34 -8.77 -3.34 7.90
N ARG A 35 -8.08 -4.32 7.33
CA ARG A 35 -8.64 -5.16 6.28
C ARG A 35 -9.78 -5.99 6.85
N LYS A 36 -10.81 -6.21 6.02
CA LYS A 36 -11.96 -7.02 6.43
C LYS A 36 -11.51 -8.42 6.84
N SER A 37 -12.12 -8.93 7.89
CA SER A 37 -11.73 -10.23 8.46
C SER A 37 -11.94 -11.39 7.48
N GLU A 38 -12.86 -11.27 6.53
CA GLU A 38 -13.11 -12.29 5.51
C GLU A 38 -12.21 -12.18 4.28
N ASP A 39 -11.32 -11.19 4.22
CA ASP A 39 -10.36 -11.08 3.13
C ASP A 39 -9.33 -12.21 3.20
N ASP A 40 -8.35 -12.16 2.31
CA ASP A 40 -7.30 -13.18 2.17
C ASP A 40 -6.54 -13.47 3.48
N ILE A 41 -5.31 -13.99 3.35
CA ILE A 41 -4.49 -14.35 4.53
C ILE A 41 -4.17 -13.15 5.44
N PHE A 42 -4.36 -11.93 4.96
CA PHE A 42 -4.12 -10.71 5.74
C PHE A 42 -5.42 -10.10 6.29
N GLY A 43 -6.52 -10.85 6.23
CA GLY A 43 -7.79 -10.37 6.79
C GLY A 43 -7.66 -10.05 8.28
N GLY A 44 -8.22 -8.92 8.67
CA GLY A 44 -8.19 -8.49 10.08
C GLY A 44 -6.94 -7.73 10.50
N ILE A 45 -5.89 -7.71 9.69
CA ILE A 45 -4.69 -6.93 10.01
C ILE A 45 -4.76 -5.55 9.36
N TRP A 46 -3.82 -4.69 9.72
CA TRP A 46 -3.86 -3.28 9.35
C TRP A 46 -2.98 -2.99 8.14
N GLU A 47 -3.28 -1.91 7.45
CA GLU A 47 -2.52 -1.48 6.28
C GLU A 47 -2.60 0.03 6.11
N PHE A 48 -1.75 0.56 5.24
CA PHE A 48 -1.91 1.90 4.70
C PHE A 48 -2.80 1.78 3.48
N PRO A 49 -3.89 2.53 3.37
CA PRO A 49 -4.83 2.37 2.25
C PRO A 49 -4.17 2.67 0.91
N GLY A 50 -4.66 2.04 -0.12
CA GLY A 50 -4.14 2.13 -1.48
C GLY A 50 -4.50 0.88 -2.26
N GLY A 51 -3.81 0.62 -3.36
CA GLY A 51 -4.11 -0.56 -4.14
C GLY A 51 -3.21 -0.73 -5.35
N LYS A 52 -3.56 -1.69 -6.18
CA LYS A 52 -2.77 -2.07 -7.35
C LYS A 52 -2.83 -1.01 -8.44
N ILE A 53 -1.67 -0.68 -9.00
CA ILE A 53 -1.57 0.21 -10.14
C ILE A 53 -2.04 -0.55 -11.38
N GLU A 54 -3.02 0.00 -12.07
CA GLU A 54 -3.56 -0.59 -13.30
C GLU A 54 -2.79 -0.11 -14.53
N ASN A 55 -2.92 -0.85 -15.63
CA ASN A 55 -2.26 -0.51 -16.88
C ASN A 55 -2.67 0.90 -17.34
N GLY A 56 -1.68 1.71 -17.70
CA GLY A 56 -1.92 3.05 -18.20
C GLY A 56 -2.13 4.10 -17.14
N GLU A 57 -2.04 3.70 -15.87
CA GLU A 57 -2.26 4.56 -14.72
C GLU A 57 -0.92 4.91 -14.08
N THR A 58 -0.75 6.18 -13.70
CA THR A 58 0.40 6.54 -12.86
C THR A 58 0.14 6.10 -11.43
N ALA A 59 1.20 6.04 -10.61
CA ALA A 59 1.04 5.73 -9.20
C ALA A 59 0.13 6.75 -8.51
N GLU A 60 0.29 8.02 -8.84
CA GLU A 60 -0.52 9.10 -8.26
C GLU A 60 -2.00 8.98 -8.64
N GLU A 61 -2.27 8.66 -9.92
CA GLU A 61 -3.63 8.41 -10.37
C GLU A 61 -4.26 7.21 -9.67
N CYS A 62 -3.47 6.14 -9.51
CA CYS A 62 -3.89 4.96 -8.76
C CYS A 62 -4.27 5.31 -7.33
N MET A 63 -3.40 6.07 -6.67
CA MET A 63 -3.64 6.49 -5.29
C MET A 63 -4.95 7.24 -5.15
N ALA A 64 -5.17 8.23 -6.02
CA ALA A 64 -6.40 9.03 -5.98
C ALA A 64 -7.63 8.16 -6.23
N ARG A 65 -7.55 7.26 -7.21
CA ARG A 65 -8.66 6.36 -7.54
C ARG A 65 -8.98 5.40 -6.40
N GLU A 66 -7.96 4.75 -5.86
CA GLU A 66 -8.14 3.77 -4.78
C GLU A 66 -8.73 4.41 -3.52
N LEU A 67 -8.26 5.61 -3.16
CA LEU A 67 -8.79 6.28 -1.98
C LEU A 67 -10.23 6.75 -2.18
N MET A 68 -10.60 7.11 -3.42
CA MET A 68 -11.99 7.40 -3.72
C MET A 68 -12.85 6.14 -3.63
N GLU A 69 -12.37 5.02 -4.14
CA GLU A 69 -13.11 3.76 -4.10
C GLU A 69 -13.25 3.23 -2.68
N GLU A 70 -12.17 3.25 -1.90
CA GLU A 70 -12.13 2.62 -0.59
C GLU A 70 -12.71 3.51 0.52
N LEU A 71 -12.49 4.80 0.46
CA LEU A 71 -12.79 5.72 1.55
C LEU A 71 -13.66 6.91 1.15
N GLU A 72 -13.99 7.07 -0.12
CA GLU A 72 -14.79 8.16 -0.69
C GLU A 72 -14.22 9.55 -0.36
N ILE A 73 -12.91 9.67 -0.38
CA ILE A 73 -12.24 10.95 -0.13
C ILE A 73 -11.49 11.44 -1.36
N GLU A 74 -11.40 12.76 -1.49
CA GLU A 74 -10.52 13.41 -2.46
C GLU A 74 -9.21 13.77 -1.76
N VAL A 75 -8.12 13.49 -2.43
CA VAL A 75 -6.78 13.67 -1.87
C VAL A 75 -5.86 14.39 -2.84
N GLU A 76 -4.85 15.01 -2.27
CA GLU A 76 -3.69 15.49 -3.03
C GLU A 76 -2.53 14.55 -2.74
N VAL A 77 -1.98 13.95 -3.81
CA VAL A 77 -0.86 13.02 -3.67
C VAL A 77 0.43 13.82 -3.72
N GLY A 78 1.21 13.70 -2.68
CA GLY A 78 2.48 14.42 -2.54
C GLY A 78 3.66 13.58 -3.01
N THR A 79 4.75 13.62 -2.24
CA THR A 79 6.00 12.99 -2.63
C THR A 79 6.02 11.50 -2.31
N LEU A 80 6.73 10.75 -3.16
CA LEU A 80 7.09 9.37 -2.87
C LEU A 80 8.10 9.39 -1.73
N ILE A 81 7.78 8.74 -0.62
CA ILE A 81 8.67 8.72 0.54
C ILE A 81 9.54 7.48 0.61
N THR A 82 9.05 6.37 0.14
CA THR A 82 9.84 5.14 0.04
C THR A 82 9.20 4.15 -0.91
N SER A 83 10.00 3.28 -1.51
CA SER A 83 9.51 2.15 -2.28
C SER A 83 10.33 0.93 -1.92
N ASN A 84 9.68 -0.21 -1.87
CA ASN A 84 10.37 -1.46 -1.55
C ASN A 84 9.65 -2.64 -2.20
N LYS A 85 10.42 -3.69 -2.42
CA LYS A 85 9.90 -4.94 -2.97
C LYS A 85 9.89 -6.00 -1.89
N HIS A 86 8.84 -6.80 -1.89
CA HIS A 86 8.72 -7.94 -0.99
C HIS A 86 8.19 -9.14 -1.76
N ARG A 87 8.81 -10.31 -1.55
CA ARG A 87 8.37 -11.53 -2.22
C ARG A 87 7.36 -12.27 -1.37
N TYR A 88 6.18 -12.45 -1.94
CA TYR A 88 5.16 -13.35 -1.41
C TYR A 88 5.02 -14.54 -2.37
N PRO A 89 4.33 -15.62 -1.97
CA PRO A 89 4.14 -16.78 -2.86
C PRO A 89 3.55 -16.41 -4.23
N ASP A 90 2.70 -15.40 -4.29
CA ASP A 90 2.04 -14.98 -5.53
C ASP A 90 2.91 -14.13 -6.43
N GLY A 91 4.09 -13.72 -5.98
CA GLY A 91 5.00 -12.89 -6.75
C GLY A 91 5.68 -11.83 -5.91
N ILE A 92 6.27 -10.85 -6.60
CA ILE A 92 6.97 -9.76 -5.96
C ILE A 92 6.02 -8.56 -5.90
N PHE A 93 5.81 -8.03 -4.70
CA PHE A 93 5.02 -6.80 -4.51
C PHE A 93 5.98 -5.63 -4.33
N GLU A 94 5.81 -4.63 -5.18
CA GLU A 94 6.52 -3.36 -5.02
C GLU A 94 5.57 -2.36 -4.41
N LEU A 95 5.85 -1.95 -3.18
CA LEU A 95 5.04 -0.97 -2.48
C LEU A 95 5.63 0.42 -2.67
N LEU A 96 4.78 1.35 -3.11
CA LEU A 96 5.16 2.74 -3.31
C LEU A 96 4.37 3.58 -2.30
N ALA A 97 5.07 4.08 -1.29
CA ALA A 97 4.44 4.87 -0.23
C ALA A 97 4.56 6.36 -0.54
N TYR A 98 3.43 7.03 -0.58
CA TYR A 98 3.35 8.46 -0.87
C TYR A 98 2.77 9.21 0.31
N ARG A 99 3.25 10.42 0.55
CA ARG A 99 2.54 11.36 1.42
C ARG A 99 1.27 11.78 0.71
N VAL A 100 0.16 11.78 1.45
CA VAL A 100 -1.14 12.10 0.89
C VAL A 100 -1.86 13.05 1.83
N GLN A 101 -2.43 14.09 1.26
CA GLN A 101 -3.23 15.06 2.01
C GLN A 101 -4.71 14.86 1.72
N HIS A 102 -5.50 14.70 2.77
CA HIS A 102 -6.96 14.65 2.65
C HIS A 102 -7.46 16.06 2.35
N ILE A 103 -8.18 16.23 1.25
CA ILE A 103 -8.68 17.53 0.81
C ILE A 103 -10.17 17.67 1.10
N TYR A 104 -10.95 16.63 0.78
CA TYR A 104 -12.40 16.73 0.87
C TYR A 104 -13.03 15.34 1.08
N GLY A 105 -14.19 15.34 1.73
CA GLY A 105 -14.99 14.16 1.90
C GLY A 105 -14.89 13.55 3.30
N ASN A 106 -15.98 12.96 3.74
CA ASN A 106 -16.01 12.20 4.99
C ASN A 106 -15.54 10.78 4.71
N PHE A 107 -14.80 10.19 5.64
CA PHE A 107 -14.30 8.83 5.47
C PHE A 107 -15.45 7.83 5.53
N ILE A 108 -15.72 7.14 4.43
CA ILE A 108 -16.71 6.08 4.32
C ILE A 108 -15.96 4.77 4.11
N LEU A 109 -16.24 3.77 4.93
CA LEU A 109 -15.51 2.49 4.88
C LEU A 109 -16.18 1.52 3.91
N ASN A 110 -15.75 1.55 2.65
CA ASN A 110 -16.27 0.63 1.64
C ASN A 110 -15.59 -0.74 1.68
N ASP A 111 -14.29 -0.75 2.00
CA ASP A 111 -13.45 -1.96 1.91
C ASP A 111 -12.75 -2.35 3.20
N HIS A 112 -12.95 -1.61 4.27
CA HIS A 112 -12.26 -1.83 5.54
C HIS A 112 -13.26 -1.97 6.67
N ASP A 113 -12.89 -2.70 7.72
CA ASP A 113 -13.72 -2.82 8.91
C ASP A 113 -13.59 -1.59 9.81
N GLU A 114 -12.41 -0.96 9.83
CA GLU A 114 -12.13 0.15 10.74
C GLU A 114 -10.99 0.99 10.20
N ILE A 115 -10.97 2.27 10.56
CA ILE A 115 -9.81 3.14 10.41
C ILE A 115 -9.44 3.73 11.76
N LYS A 116 -8.15 4.03 11.93
CA LYS A 116 -7.65 4.69 13.14
C LYS A 116 -6.62 5.75 12.75
N TRP A 117 -6.63 6.83 13.50
CA TRP A 117 -5.56 7.82 13.47
C TRP A 117 -4.64 7.52 14.65
N ILE A 118 -3.39 7.19 14.35
CA ILE A 118 -2.42 6.80 15.38
C ILE A 118 -1.16 7.66 15.29
N THR A 119 -0.47 7.79 16.41
CA THR A 119 0.88 8.35 16.38
C THR A 119 1.85 7.26 15.91
N ILE A 120 3.03 7.68 15.44
CA ILE A 120 4.01 6.70 14.98
C ILE A 120 4.48 5.78 16.12
N ASP A 121 4.48 6.27 17.34
CA ASP A 121 4.87 5.46 18.50
C ASP A 121 3.89 4.32 18.77
N GLU A 122 2.64 4.50 18.38
CA GLU A 122 1.60 3.50 18.58
C GLU A 122 1.61 2.39 17.53
N ILE A 123 2.34 2.60 16.41
CA ILE A 123 2.24 1.70 15.26
C ILE A 123 2.63 0.26 15.58
N SER A 124 3.52 0.07 16.56
CA SER A 124 3.94 -1.28 16.97
C SER A 124 2.84 -2.08 17.65
N ASN A 125 1.75 -1.43 18.04
CA ASN A 125 0.59 -2.10 18.64
C ASN A 125 -0.32 -2.75 17.61
N PHE A 126 -0.04 -2.56 16.32
CA PHE A 126 -0.89 -3.04 15.24
C PHE A 126 -0.10 -3.99 14.35
N GLU A 127 -0.77 -5.04 13.89
CA GLU A 127 -0.15 -6.02 12.99
C GLU A 127 -0.32 -5.58 11.55
N PHE A 128 0.80 -5.53 10.82
CA PHE A 128 0.85 -5.20 9.39
C PHE A 128 1.47 -6.35 8.61
N PRO A 129 1.16 -6.49 7.31
CA PRO A 129 1.88 -7.46 6.48
C PRO A 129 3.38 -7.13 6.43
N PRO A 130 4.23 -8.14 6.28
CA PRO A 130 5.70 -7.93 6.26
C PRO A 130 6.19 -6.90 5.23
N ALA A 131 5.50 -6.79 4.09
CA ALA A 131 5.89 -5.83 3.05
C ALA A 131 5.84 -4.37 3.55
N ASN A 132 5.08 -4.09 4.60
CA ASN A 132 4.96 -2.74 5.16
C ASN A 132 6.09 -2.38 6.13
N THR A 133 6.90 -3.36 6.54
CA THR A 133 7.96 -3.12 7.52
C THR A 133 8.94 -2.01 7.12
N PRO A 134 9.44 -1.97 5.87
CA PRO A 134 10.32 -0.87 5.47
C PRO A 134 9.66 0.51 5.54
N ILE A 135 8.37 0.58 5.23
CA ILE A 135 7.61 1.83 5.32
C ILE A 135 7.54 2.28 6.78
N ILE A 136 7.19 1.35 7.66
CA ILE A 136 7.07 1.62 9.09
C ILE A 136 8.40 2.10 9.66
N ASN A 137 9.50 1.43 9.28
CA ASN A 137 10.83 1.82 9.73
C ASN A 137 11.20 3.22 9.24
N TYR A 138 10.88 3.53 7.98
CA TYR A 138 11.10 4.86 7.44
C TYR A 138 10.35 5.91 8.26
N LEU A 139 9.09 5.65 8.55
CA LEU A 139 8.25 6.58 9.32
C LEU A 139 8.79 6.78 10.74
N LYS A 140 9.21 5.71 11.41
CA LYS A 140 9.79 5.81 12.74
C LYS A 140 11.03 6.70 12.76
N ASN A 141 11.89 6.55 11.75
CA ASN A 141 13.10 7.36 11.66
C ASN A 141 12.81 8.82 11.35
N SER A 142 11.74 9.09 10.60
CA SER A 142 11.37 10.44 10.17
C SER A 142 10.72 11.28 11.28
N TYR A 143 10.17 10.63 12.29
CA TYR A 143 9.46 11.30 13.39
C TYR A 143 10.28 11.37 14.68
N GLU A 144 11.54 11.01 14.63
CA GLU A 144 12.42 11.15 15.80
C GLU A 144 12.88 12.58 16.01
#